data_eedf40ee080843fa765847c2e5639876
#
_entry.id   eedf40ee080843fa765847c2e5639876
#
_cell.length_a   1.000
_cell.length_b   1.000
_cell.length_c   1.000
_cell.angle_alpha   90.00
_cell.angle_beta   90.00
_cell.angle_gamma   90.00
#
_symmetry.space_group_name_H-M   'P 1'
#
loop_
_entity.id
_entity.type
_entity.pdbx_description
1 polymer ?
#
loop_
_entity_poly.entity_id
_entity_poly.type
_entity_poly.pdbx_seq_one_letter_code
_entity_poly.pdbx_strand_id
1 'polypeptide(L)'
;MARVSLSSPVLQTARLQLRPFDQSDADALFALHGNARVLRYWDSPPWGDRVRAERFIESSHKIAEDGTGARLAVVRRADATFIGWCGLTRWNPDYRSASMGFCFDDAVWGHGYATEAARAVLRWAFDALELNRVQAETDTRNAASARVLEKLGFVREGTLREDCVVAGEVSDSWVYGLIKREWQPFSEPVPEH
;
A
#
# COMPACT_ATOMS: atom_id res chain seq x y z
N MET A 1 -20.44 -13.97 15.90
CA MET A 1 -19.09 -14.05 15.32
C MET A 1 -18.25 -12.94 15.91
N ALA A 2 -17.09 -13.25 16.50
CA ALA A 2 -16.17 -12.23 17.01
C ALA A 2 -15.72 -11.36 15.81
N ARG A 3 -15.88 -10.03 15.90
CA ARG A 3 -15.31 -9.12 14.91
C ARG A 3 -13.80 -9.30 14.97
N VAL A 4 -13.18 -9.67 13.85
CA VAL A 4 -11.73 -9.64 13.72
C VAL A 4 -11.30 -8.18 13.93
N SER A 5 -10.59 -7.92 15.03
CA SER A 5 -10.06 -6.59 15.28
C SER A 5 -8.90 -6.36 14.31
N LEU A 6 -8.97 -5.30 13.52
CA LEU A 6 -7.93 -4.90 12.60
C LEU A 6 -6.83 -4.15 13.38
N SER A 7 -6.09 -4.87 14.23
CA SER A 7 -4.87 -4.30 14.80
C SER A 7 -3.80 -4.24 13.71
N SER A 8 -3.14 -3.11 13.58
CA SER A 8 -2.04 -2.96 12.62
C SER A 8 -0.94 -3.98 12.93
N PRO A 9 -0.63 -4.91 12.03
CA PRO A 9 0.36 -5.94 12.27
C PRO A 9 1.78 -5.40 12.15
N VAL A 10 2.73 -6.15 12.69
CA VAL A 10 4.13 -6.07 12.28
C VAL A 10 4.41 -7.25 11.36
N LEU A 11 4.71 -6.96 10.09
CA LEU A 11 5.02 -7.98 9.09
C LEU A 11 6.51 -7.92 8.76
N GLN A 12 7.13 -9.08 8.61
CA GLN A 12 8.54 -9.19 8.21
C GLN A 12 8.68 -9.98 6.92
N THR A 13 9.60 -9.53 6.09
CA THR A 13 10.03 -10.21 4.86
C THR A 13 11.55 -10.41 4.90
N ALA A 14 12.12 -10.93 3.83
CA ALA A 14 13.58 -11.07 3.73
C ALA A 14 14.32 -9.73 3.90
N ARG A 15 13.79 -8.64 3.31
CA ARG A 15 14.47 -7.33 3.27
C ARG A 15 13.74 -6.21 4.03
N LEU A 16 12.45 -6.41 4.38
CA LEU A 16 11.59 -5.35 4.88
C LEU A 16 10.98 -5.70 6.23
N GLN A 17 10.69 -4.66 7.01
CA GLN A 17 9.76 -4.67 8.12
C GLN A 17 8.64 -3.68 7.81
N LEU A 18 7.40 -4.15 7.86
CA LEU A 18 6.22 -3.31 7.79
C LEU A 18 5.65 -3.21 9.21
N ARG A 19 5.45 -2.00 9.71
CA ARG A 19 4.99 -1.74 11.07
C ARG A 19 4.02 -0.56 11.13
N PRO A 20 3.25 -0.39 12.22
CA PRO A 20 2.55 0.86 12.45
C PRO A 20 3.51 2.04 12.34
N PHE A 21 3.00 3.18 11.89
CA PHE A 21 3.79 4.41 11.88
C PHE A 21 4.18 4.83 13.30
N ASP A 22 5.37 5.39 13.42
CA ASP A 22 5.85 6.09 14.61
C ASP A 22 5.96 7.59 14.30
N GLN A 23 5.89 8.45 15.32
CA GLN A 23 6.04 9.90 15.13
C GLN A 23 7.40 10.28 14.54
N SER A 24 8.43 9.47 14.79
CA SER A 24 9.76 9.64 14.20
C SER A 24 9.80 9.43 12.68
N ASP A 25 8.77 8.81 12.09
CA ASP A 25 8.65 8.66 10.63
C ASP A 25 8.21 9.95 9.92
N ALA A 26 7.77 10.97 10.66
CA ALA A 26 7.14 12.16 10.09
C ALA A 26 8.03 12.90 9.09
N ASP A 27 9.32 13.04 9.36
CA ASP A 27 10.26 13.74 8.47
C ASP A 27 10.49 12.96 7.17
N ALA A 28 10.67 11.65 7.24
CA ALA A 28 10.85 10.79 6.07
C ALA A 28 9.54 10.69 5.25
N LEU A 29 8.40 10.61 5.92
CA LEU A 29 7.09 10.61 5.28
C LEU A 29 6.79 11.96 4.59
N PHE A 30 7.18 13.08 5.22
CA PHE A 30 7.06 14.40 4.61
C PHE A 30 7.94 14.52 3.37
N ALA A 31 9.18 14.06 3.43
CA ALA A 31 10.10 14.05 2.29
C ALA A 31 9.53 13.21 1.12
N LEU A 32 8.97 12.02 1.42
CA LEU A 32 8.34 11.15 0.44
C LEU A 32 7.18 11.85 -0.28
N HIS A 33 6.25 12.43 0.47
CA HIS A 33 5.07 13.09 -0.09
C HIS A 33 5.32 14.54 -0.53
N GLY A 34 6.49 15.10 -0.25
CA GLY A 34 6.99 16.36 -0.80
C GLY A 34 7.65 16.19 -2.18
N ASN A 35 7.98 14.96 -2.57
CA ASN A 35 8.65 14.67 -3.82
C ASN A 35 7.66 14.61 -4.99
N ALA A 36 7.70 15.63 -5.87
CA ALA A 36 6.81 15.73 -7.03
C ALA A 36 6.97 14.55 -8.01
N ARG A 37 8.15 13.90 -8.06
CA ARG A 37 8.38 12.73 -8.91
C ARG A 37 7.62 11.51 -8.38
N VAL A 38 7.60 11.33 -7.05
CA VAL A 38 6.84 10.27 -6.38
C VAL A 38 5.35 10.47 -6.57
N LEU A 39 4.86 11.72 -6.43
CA LEU A 39 3.44 12.05 -6.53
C LEU A 39 2.97 12.37 -7.95
N ARG A 40 3.78 12.11 -8.96
CA ARG A 40 3.48 12.46 -10.36
C ARG A 40 2.09 12.00 -10.84
N TYR A 41 1.58 10.90 -10.32
CA TYR A 41 0.30 10.29 -10.69
C TYR A 41 -0.70 10.25 -9.55
N TRP A 42 -0.51 11.12 -8.56
CA TRP A 42 -1.42 11.24 -7.44
C TRP A 42 -2.41 12.39 -7.63
N ASP A 43 -3.60 12.20 -7.10
CA ASP A 43 -4.69 13.19 -7.08
C ASP A 43 -4.49 14.31 -6.05
N SER A 44 -3.33 14.38 -5.44
CA SER A 44 -2.96 15.41 -4.46
C SER A 44 -1.60 16.01 -4.77
N PRO A 45 -1.42 17.34 -4.61
CA PRO A 45 -0.14 17.99 -4.83
C PRO A 45 0.88 17.57 -3.76
N PRO A 46 2.18 17.73 -4.06
CA PRO A 46 3.24 17.54 -3.06
C PRO A 46 2.96 18.33 -1.78
N TRP A 47 3.33 17.74 -0.66
CA TRP A 47 3.10 18.38 0.64
C TRP A 47 4.07 19.54 0.86
N GLY A 48 3.52 20.71 1.17
CA GLY A 48 4.30 21.91 1.51
C GLY A 48 4.48 22.13 3.01
N ASP A 49 3.85 21.30 3.84
CA ASP A 49 3.89 21.45 5.31
C ASP A 49 4.03 20.07 5.97
N ARG A 50 4.97 19.98 6.90
CA ARG A 50 5.27 18.78 7.70
C ARG A 50 4.06 18.32 8.56
N VAL A 51 3.20 19.24 8.96
CA VAL A 51 1.97 18.91 9.71
C VAL A 51 1.08 17.91 8.95
N ARG A 52 1.16 17.88 7.62
CA ARG A 52 0.44 16.87 6.83
C ARG A 52 0.95 15.45 7.08
N ALA A 53 2.25 15.28 7.33
CA ALA A 53 2.81 13.98 7.67
C ALA A 53 2.34 13.53 9.07
N GLU A 54 2.31 14.42 10.04
CA GLU A 54 1.78 14.13 11.38
C GLU A 54 0.32 13.71 11.33
N ARG A 55 -0.52 14.46 10.61
CA ARG A 55 -1.94 14.11 10.38
C ARG A 55 -2.12 12.79 9.64
N PHE A 56 -1.23 12.45 8.71
CA PHE A 56 -1.28 11.17 8.02
C PHE A 56 -0.98 10.01 8.99
N ILE A 57 0.00 10.18 9.90
CA ILE A 57 0.33 9.21 10.94
C ILE A 57 -0.86 9.04 11.90
N GLU A 58 -1.42 10.15 12.40
CA GLU A 58 -2.62 10.13 13.26
C GLU A 58 -3.80 9.44 12.58
N SER A 59 -4.07 9.79 11.31
CA SER A 59 -5.11 9.14 10.51
C SER A 59 -4.85 7.65 10.32
N SER A 60 -3.59 7.23 10.20
CA SER A 60 -3.23 5.83 10.04
C SER A 60 -3.47 5.03 11.33
N HIS A 61 -3.24 5.62 12.49
CA HIS A 61 -3.60 5.03 13.77
C HIS A 61 -5.13 4.95 13.91
N LYS A 62 -5.83 6.05 13.60
CA LYS A 62 -7.28 6.10 13.71
C LYS A 62 -8.00 5.08 12.85
N ILE A 63 -7.62 4.89 11.58
CA ILE A 63 -8.26 3.87 10.72
C ILE A 63 -8.03 2.45 11.23
N ALA A 64 -6.91 2.20 11.93
CA ALA A 64 -6.65 0.92 12.57
C ALA A 64 -7.50 0.72 13.83
N GLU A 65 -7.64 1.75 14.67
CA GLU A 65 -8.51 1.75 15.85
C GLU A 65 -9.99 1.60 15.47
N ASP A 66 -10.43 2.31 14.44
CA ASP A 66 -11.79 2.23 13.90
C ASP A 66 -12.05 0.91 13.15
N GLY A 67 -11.01 0.10 12.91
CA GLY A 67 -11.12 -1.16 12.19
C GLY A 67 -11.49 -1.00 10.71
N THR A 68 -11.14 0.12 10.08
CA THR A 68 -11.49 0.42 8.68
C THR A 68 -10.30 0.29 7.71
N GLY A 69 -9.11 0.02 8.24
CA GLY A 69 -7.90 -0.18 7.45
C GLY A 69 -6.64 -0.28 8.31
N ALA A 70 -5.51 -0.48 7.66
CA ALA A 70 -4.18 -0.44 8.26
C ALA A 70 -3.18 0.06 7.24
N ARG A 71 -2.55 1.20 7.50
CA ARG A 71 -1.39 1.69 6.74
C ARG A 71 -0.14 1.42 7.55
N LEU A 72 0.86 0.83 6.92
CA LEU A 72 2.09 0.41 7.57
C LEU A 72 3.28 1.15 6.95
N ALA A 73 4.14 1.70 7.78
CA ALA A 73 5.46 2.17 7.39
C ALA A 73 6.28 0.98 6.90
N VAL A 74 6.98 1.15 5.78
CA VAL A 74 7.89 0.16 5.22
C VAL A 74 9.32 0.58 5.48
N VAL A 75 10.03 -0.24 6.25
CA VAL A 75 11.40 0.01 6.68
C VAL A 75 12.32 -1.06 6.11
N ARG A 76 13.43 -0.65 5.49
CA ARG A 76 14.46 -1.56 5.01
C ARG A 76 15.28 -2.10 6.20
N ARG A 77 15.34 -3.43 6.35
CA ARG A 77 15.94 -4.06 7.53
C ARG A 77 17.44 -3.88 7.63
N ALA A 78 18.13 -3.75 6.50
CA ALA A 78 19.60 -3.66 6.46
C ALA A 78 20.16 -2.42 7.18
N ASP A 79 19.42 -1.32 7.19
CA ASP A 79 19.87 -0.02 7.71
C ASP A 79 18.76 0.74 8.46
N ALA A 80 17.63 0.10 8.73
CA ALA A 80 16.47 0.70 9.37
C ALA A 80 15.92 1.96 8.65
N THR A 81 16.16 2.10 7.34
CA THR A 81 15.70 3.26 6.57
C THR A 81 14.21 3.12 6.22
N PHE A 82 13.41 4.14 6.52
CA PHE A 82 12.05 4.28 5.99
C PHE A 82 12.12 4.48 4.48
N ILE A 83 11.41 3.65 3.71
CA ILE A 83 11.43 3.68 2.24
C ILE A 83 10.06 3.87 1.61
N GLY A 84 9.00 3.97 2.41
CA GLY A 84 7.64 4.14 1.91
C GLY A 84 6.60 3.58 2.85
N TRP A 85 5.41 3.37 2.32
CA TRP A 85 4.32 2.74 3.05
C TRP A 85 3.49 1.84 2.13
N CYS A 86 2.81 0.88 2.75
CA CYS A 86 1.87 -0.03 2.10
C CYS A 86 0.75 -0.39 3.08
N GLY A 87 -0.48 -0.58 2.60
CA GLY A 87 -1.55 -0.94 3.51
C GLY A 87 -2.89 -1.19 2.84
N LEU A 88 -3.87 -1.50 3.68
CA LEU A 88 -5.26 -1.72 3.35
C LEU A 88 -6.12 -0.57 3.87
N THR A 89 -7.08 -0.16 3.08
CA THR A 89 -8.10 0.84 3.44
C THR A 89 -9.48 0.35 2.97
N ARG A 90 -10.54 1.06 3.35
CA ARG A 90 -11.91 0.71 2.96
C ARG A 90 -12.25 -0.76 3.28
N TRP A 91 -11.73 -1.29 4.39
CA TRP A 91 -12.05 -2.64 4.79
C TRP A 91 -13.54 -2.77 5.09
N ASN A 92 -14.17 -3.73 4.42
CA ASN A 92 -15.56 -4.09 4.64
C ASN A 92 -15.63 -5.57 5.07
N PRO A 93 -15.88 -5.83 6.37
CA PRO A 93 -15.93 -7.19 6.89
C PRO A 93 -17.12 -8.00 6.34
N ASP A 94 -18.24 -7.35 6.01
CA ASP A 94 -19.44 -8.03 5.50
C ASP A 94 -19.21 -8.56 4.08
N TYR A 95 -18.49 -7.80 3.26
CA TYR A 95 -18.07 -8.23 1.91
C TYR A 95 -16.71 -8.91 1.88
N ARG A 96 -16.00 -8.95 3.01
CA ARG A 96 -14.64 -9.47 3.12
C ARG A 96 -13.72 -8.88 2.06
N SER A 97 -13.75 -7.56 1.93
CA SER A 97 -13.03 -6.82 0.91
C SER A 97 -12.30 -5.61 1.46
N ALA A 98 -11.22 -5.22 0.80
CA ALA A 98 -10.48 -3.99 1.10
C ALA A 98 -9.87 -3.41 -0.18
N SER A 99 -9.42 -2.15 -0.08
CA SER A 99 -8.57 -1.51 -1.09
C SER A 99 -7.13 -1.49 -0.63
N MET A 100 -6.18 -1.78 -1.51
CA MET A 100 -4.74 -1.70 -1.23
C MET A 100 -4.15 -0.44 -1.86
N GLY A 101 -3.26 0.23 -1.13
CA GLY A 101 -2.45 1.33 -1.63
C GLY A 101 -1.01 1.25 -1.14
N PHE A 102 -0.09 1.85 -1.88
CA PHE A 102 1.33 1.94 -1.53
C PHE A 102 1.98 3.17 -2.15
N CYS A 103 3.03 3.65 -1.52
CA CYS A 103 3.88 4.73 -2.00
C CYS A 103 5.32 4.47 -1.56
N PHE A 104 6.28 4.57 -2.48
CA PHE A 104 7.70 4.30 -2.22
C PHE A 104 8.57 5.43 -2.74
N ASP A 105 9.64 5.72 -2.00
CA ASP A 105 10.68 6.66 -2.39
C ASP A 105 11.24 6.29 -3.77
N ASP A 106 11.46 7.28 -4.61
CA ASP A 106 11.97 7.07 -5.96
C ASP A 106 13.41 6.56 -6.00
N ALA A 107 14.20 6.80 -4.95
CA ALA A 107 15.54 6.26 -4.79
C ALA A 107 15.58 4.72 -4.69
N VAL A 108 14.47 4.09 -4.31
CA VAL A 108 14.38 2.63 -4.16
C VAL A 108 13.54 1.94 -5.25
N TRP A 109 13.09 2.67 -6.25
CA TRP A 109 12.36 2.08 -7.38
C TRP A 109 13.22 1.09 -8.17
N GLY A 110 12.57 0.11 -8.81
CA GLY A 110 13.26 -0.91 -9.60
C GLY A 110 13.86 -2.07 -8.80
N HIS A 111 13.92 -1.98 -7.46
CA HIS A 111 14.51 -3.00 -6.59
C HIS A 111 13.52 -4.06 -6.09
N GLY A 112 12.25 -3.98 -6.49
CA GLY A 112 11.21 -4.95 -6.12
C GLY A 112 10.60 -4.76 -4.72
N TYR A 113 10.96 -3.72 -3.98
CA TYR A 113 10.45 -3.50 -2.63
C TYR A 113 8.94 -3.30 -2.56
N ALA A 114 8.35 -2.59 -3.52
CA ALA A 114 6.89 -2.41 -3.57
C ALA A 114 6.16 -3.76 -3.73
N THR A 115 6.65 -4.63 -4.60
CA THR A 115 6.09 -5.98 -4.80
C THR A 115 6.24 -6.84 -3.55
N GLU A 116 7.41 -6.78 -2.88
CA GLU A 116 7.69 -7.54 -1.65
C GLU A 116 6.78 -7.08 -0.49
N ALA A 117 6.67 -5.78 -0.27
CA ALA A 117 5.81 -5.21 0.77
C ALA A 117 4.32 -5.53 0.52
N ALA A 118 3.84 -5.29 -0.70
CA ALA A 118 2.44 -5.55 -1.06
C ALA A 118 2.10 -7.05 -0.94
N ARG A 119 3.04 -7.95 -1.27
CA ARG A 119 2.87 -9.40 -1.08
C ARG A 119 2.70 -9.76 0.41
N ALA A 120 3.47 -9.15 1.30
CA ALA A 120 3.33 -9.37 2.74
C ALA A 120 1.96 -8.90 3.25
N VAL A 121 1.50 -7.73 2.79
CA VAL A 121 0.16 -7.20 3.10
C VAL A 121 -0.95 -8.11 2.55
N LEU A 122 -0.82 -8.62 1.33
CA LEU A 122 -1.80 -9.54 0.73
C LEU A 122 -1.86 -10.88 1.48
N ARG A 123 -0.70 -11.43 1.89
CA ARG A 123 -0.67 -12.63 2.73
C ARG A 123 -1.46 -12.40 4.02
N TRP A 124 -1.20 -11.31 4.71
CA TRP A 124 -1.95 -10.94 5.90
C TRP A 124 -3.46 -10.77 5.61
N ALA A 125 -3.81 -10.11 4.51
CA ALA A 125 -5.19 -9.89 4.09
C ALA A 125 -5.96 -11.21 3.86
N PHE A 126 -5.36 -12.15 3.15
CA PHE A 126 -6.05 -13.39 2.77
C PHE A 126 -5.98 -14.49 3.85
N ASP A 127 -4.88 -14.53 4.62
CA ASP A 127 -4.66 -15.61 5.61
C ASP A 127 -5.19 -15.23 6.99
N ALA A 128 -4.91 -14.02 7.47
CA ALA A 128 -5.28 -13.59 8.82
C ALA A 128 -6.62 -12.84 8.88
N LEU A 129 -6.91 -11.98 7.90
CA LEU A 129 -8.18 -11.24 7.84
C LEU A 129 -9.26 -11.98 7.04
N GLU A 130 -8.91 -13.10 6.44
CA GLU A 130 -9.82 -13.95 5.63
C GLU A 130 -10.55 -13.16 4.54
N LEU A 131 -9.93 -12.12 3.98
CA LEU A 131 -10.54 -11.37 2.89
C LEU A 131 -10.82 -12.30 1.70
N ASN A 132 -11.88 -11.97 0.97
CA ASN A 132 -12.21 -12.61 -0.29
C ASN A 132 -11.67 -11.82 -1.49
N ARG A 133 -11.55 -10.49 -1.34
CA ARG A 133 -11.17 -9.58 -2.43
C ARG A 133 -10.30 -8.44 -1.93
N VAL A 134 -9.27 -8.11 -2.69
CA VAL A 134 -8.51 -6.86 -2.57
C VAL A 134 -8.58 -6.12 -3.89
N GLN A 135 -8.91 -4.82 -3.84
CA GLN A 135 -8.94 -3.92 -4.99
C GLN A 135 -7.77 -2.96 -4.94
N ALA A 136 -7.29 -2.49 -6.09
CA ALA A 136 -6.35 -1.40 -6.21
C ALA A 136 -6.70 -0.53 -7.42
N GLU A 137 -6.39 0.76 -7.34
CA GLU A 137 -6.60 1.71 -8.42
C GLU A 137 -5.27 2.41 -8.74
N THR A 138 -5.07 2.75 -9.99
CA THR A 138 -3.89 3.51 -10.43
C THR A 138 -4.21 4.33 -11.67
N ASP A 139 -3.65 5.54 -11.74
CA ASP A 139 -3.70 6.38 -12.96
C ASP A 139 -3.25 5.57 -14.19
N THR A 140 -3.96 5.69 -15.30
CA THR A 140 -3.69 4.92 -16.53
C THR A 140 -2.30 5.18 -17.11
N ARG A 141 -1.66 6.29 -16.75
CA ARG A 141 -0.29 6.65 -17.13
C ARG A 141 0.78 6.04 -16.21
N ASN A 142 0.38 5.47 -15.06
CA ASN A 142 1.31 4.90 -14.08
C ASN A 142 1.60 3.41 -14.36
N ALA A 143 2.30 3.16 -15.45
CA ALA A 143 2.68 1.80 -15.84
C ALA A 143 3.56 1.09 -14.79
N ALA A 144 4.26 1.82 -13.92
CA ALA A 144 5.08 1.21 -12.87
C ALA A 144 4.21 0.58 -11.78
N SER A 145 3.17 1.28 -11.32
CA SER A 145 2.19 0.75 -10.36
C SER A 145 1.42 -0.43 -10.97
N ALA A 146 0.96 -0.30 -12.21
CA ALA A 146 0.28 -1.38 -12.93
C ALA A 146 1.11 -2.67 -12.96
N ARG A 147 2.40 -2.58 -13.32
CA ARG A 147 3.31 -3.74 -13.32
C ARG A 147 3.50 -4.38 -11.93
N VAL A 148 3.47 -3.60 -10.85
CA VAL A 148 3.51 -4.16 -9.49
C VAL A 148 2.25 -4.96 -9.22
N LEU A 149 1.08 -4.43 -9.53
CA LEU A 149 -0.20 -5.12 -9.34
C LEU A 149 -0.28 -6.41 -10.18
N GLU A 150 0.10 -6.35 -11.45
CA GLU A 150 0.12 -7.52 -12.34
C GLU A 150 1.07 -8.62 -11.84
N LYS A 151 2.25 -8.27 -11.34
CA LYS A 151 3.19 -9.23 -10.72
C LYS A 151 2.64 -9.88 -9.44
N LEU A 152 1.71 -9.24 -8.78
CA LEU A 152 1.02 -9.77 -7.59
C LEU A 152 -0.19 -10.64 -7.94
N GLY A 153 -0.53 -10.73 -9.23
CA GLY A 153 -1.67 -11.52 -9.72
C GLY A 153 -2.98 -10.74 -9.81
N PHE A 154 -2.96 -9.41 -9.63
CA PHE A 154 -4.15 -8.61 -9.87
C PHE A 154 -4.53 -8.63 -11.34
N VAL A 155 -5.84 -8.71 -11.60
CA VAL A 155 -6.45 -8.61 -12.92
C VAL A 155 -7.02 -7.21 -13.09
N ARG A 156 -6.74 -6.57 -14.23
CA ARG A 156 -7.38 -5.30 -14.59
C ARG A 156 -8.82 -5.57 -14.97
N GLU A 157 -9.77 -5.03 -14.22
CA GLU A 157 -11.20 -5.26 -14.38
C GLU A 157 -11.90 -4.15 -15.17
N GLY A 158 -11.29 -2.96 -15.23
CA GLY A 158 -11.91 -1.85 -15.95
C GLY A 158 -11.08 -0.56 -15.93
N THR A 159 -11.70 0.46 -16.49
CA THR A 159 -11.21 1.84 -16.50
C THR A 159 -12.32 2.76 -16.01
N LEU A 160 -12.04 3.55 -14.99
CA LEU A 160 -12.88 4.67 -14.59
C LEU A 160 -12.44 5.88 -15.40
N ARG A 161 -13.37 6.42 -16.20
CA ARG A 161 -13.06 7.56 -17.05
C ARG A 161 -13.26 8.85 -16.28
N GLU A 162 -12.27 9.77 -16.38
CA GLU A 162 -12.35 11.11 -15.81
C GLU A 162 -12.69 11.11 -14.30
N ASP A 163 -12.18 10.13 -13.55
CA ASP A 163 -12.54 9.92 -12.15
C ASP A 163 -11.63 10.64 -11.17
N CYS A 164 -10.54 11.22 -11.63
CA CYS A 164 -9.59 11.96 -10.78
C CYS A 164 -8.98 13.18 -11.51
N VAL A 165 -8.33 14.04 -10.75
CA VAL A 165 -7.55 15.17 -11.26
C VAL A 165 -6.12 15.02 -10.76
N VAL A 166 -5.18 14.87 -11.67
CA VAL A 166 -3.75 14.70 -11.39
C VAL A 166 -2.97 15.87 -11.98
N ALA A 167 -2.27 16.61 -11.13
CA ALA A 167 -1.52 17.81 -11.51
C ALA A 167 -2.36 18.87 -12.29
N GLY A 168 -3.65 18.97 -11.96
CA GLY A 168 -4.58 19.91 -12.59
C GLY A 168 -5.22 19.40 -13.89
N GLU A 169 -4.88 18.20 -14.34
CA GLU A 169 -5.46 17.56 -15.53
C GLU A 169 -6.41 16.43 -15.13
N VAL A 170 -7.56 16.35 -15.79
CA VAL A 170 -8.49 15.23 -15.64
C VAL A 170 -7.83 13.96 -16.15
N SER A 171 -7.96 12.88 -15.40
CA SER A 171 -7.32 11.60 -15.68
C SER A 171 -8.23 10.42 -15.43
N ASP A 172 -7.91 9.31 -16.08
CA ASP A 172 -8.58 8.03 -15.93
C ASP A 172 -7.82 7.14 -14.97
N SER A 173 -8.53 6.25 -14.27
CA SER A 173 -7.92 5.21 -13.44
C SER A 173 -8.20 3.81 -13.97
N TRP A 174 -7.20 2.93 -13.92
CA TRP A 174 -7.40 1.50 -14.03
C TRP A 174 -7.79 0.93 -12.68
N VAL A 175 -8.82 0.07 -12.70
CA VAL A 175 -9.28 -0.70 -11.55
C VAL A 175 -8.75 -2.13 -11.67
N TYR A 176 -8.08 -2.57 -10.62
CA TYR A 176 -7.52 -3.91 -10.47
C TYR A 176 -8.19 -4.66 -9.33
N GLY A 177 -8.42 -5.95 -9.51
CA GLY A 177 -8.96 -6.84 -8.48
C GLY A 177 -8.11 -8.09 -8.33
N LEU A 178 -8.00 -8.58 -7.09
CA LEU A 178 -7.44 -9.89 -6.75
C LEU A 178 -8.39 -10.58 -5.79
N ILE A 179 -8.82 -11.79 -6.13
CA ILE A 179 -9.70 -12.60 -5.28
C ILE A 179 -8.95 -13.76 -4.66
N LYS A 180 -9.37 -14.19 -3.47
CA LYS A 180 -8.66 -15.19 -2.66
C LYS A 180 -8.34 -16.47 -3.43
N ARG A 181 -9.26 -16.96 -4.27
CA ARG A 181 -9.05 -18.19 -5.05
C ARG A 181 -7.96 -18.06 -6.14
N GLU A 182 -7.61 -16.83 -6.53
CA GLU A 182 -6.58 -16.54 -7.53
C GLU A 182 -5.24 -16.18 -6.87
N TRP A 183 -5.28 -15.90 -5.56
CA TRP A 183 -4.07 -15.62 -4.80
C TRP A 183 -3.17 -16.84 -4.71
N GLN A 184 -1.97 -16.72 -5.24
CA GLN A 184 -0.92 -17.72 -5.11
C GLN A 184 0.14 -17.19 -4.14
N PRO A 185 0.20 -17.68 -2.90
CA PRO A 185 1.34 -17.39 -2.04
C PRO A 185 2.58 -18.00 -2.70
N PHE A 186 3.47 -17.17 -3.18
CA PHE A 186 4.77 -17.64 -3.67
C PHE A 186 5.48 -18.36 -2.53
N SER A 187 5.89 -19.59 -2.76
CA SER A 187 6.86 -20.27 -1.90
C SER A 187 8.13 -19.41 -1.92
N GLU A 188 8.52 -18.85 -0.78
CA GLU A 188 9.87 -18.29 -0.68
C GLU A 188 10.83 -19.43 -1.04
N PRO A 189 11.87 -19.18 -1.85
CA PRO A 189 12.91 -20.19 -2.06
C PRO A 189 13.43 -20.55 -0.66
N VAL A 190 13.32 -21.84 -0.30
CA VAL A 190 13.93 -22.37 0.91
C VAL A 190 15.42 -22.07 0.79
N PRO A 191 16.07 -21.37 1.74
CA PRO A 191 17.50 -21.18 1.70
C PRO A 191 18.16 -22.57 1.69
N GLU A 192 18.86 -22.89 0.62
CA GLU A 192 19.72 -24.06 0.59
C GLU A 192 20.77 -23.88 1.69
N HIS A 193 20.82 -24.82 2.61
CA HIS A 193 21.79 -24.88 3.71
C HIS A 193 23.17 -25.29 3.22
#